data_ebb269a9a958bfef679455ddeea33cc9
#
_entry.id   ebb269a9a958bfef679455ddeea33cc9
#
_cell.length_a   1.000
_cell.length_b   1.000
_cell.length_c   1.000
_cell.angle_alpha   90.00
_cell.angle_beta   90.00
_cell.angle_gamma   90.00
#
_symmetry.space_group_name_H-M   'P 1'
#
loop_
_entity.id
_entity.type
_entity.pdbx_description
1 polymer ?
#
loop_
_entity_poly.entity_id
_entity_poly.type
_entity_poly.pdbx_seq_one_letter_code
_entity_poly.pdbx_strand_id
1 'polypeptide(L)'
;MSEKRKIYFRADAGPNIGYGHYIRSLALADMLKQDFECTMFTQTPTEYQLREAEPICSVVALPNDNSKFDVFLNHLNGDEIVVLDNYFFTTDYQRAIKAKGCQLVCIDDLHDRHYVADLIINPAINVSPQDYSCESYTRFALGLGCSPRFYRALQMNVTTSLQKL
;
A
#
# COMPACT_ATOMS: atom_id res chain seq x y z
N MET A 1 -24.11 -12.51 1.98
CA MET A 1 -23.14 -11.44 2.22
C MET A 1 -22.20 -11.39 1.03
N SER A 2 -21.96 -10.21 0.49
CA SER A 2 -20.96 -10.06 -0.57
C SER A 2 -19.57 -10.33 0.00
N GLU A 3 -18.73 -11.05 -0.73
CA GLU A 3 -17.33 -11.25 -0.40
C GLU A 3 -16.62 -9.89 -0.39
N LYS A 4 -15.80 -9.61 0.64
CA LYS A 4 -15.03 -8.38 0.71
C LYS A 4 -13.96 -8.38 -0.38
N ARG A 5 -13.71 -7.21 -0.98
CA ARG A 5 -12.57 -7.05 -1.88
C ARG A 5 -11.26 -7.21 -1.11
N LYS A 6 -10.29 -7.81 -1.79
CA LYS A 6 -8.96 -8.07 -1.22
C LYS A 6 -8.05 -6.87 -1.39
N ILE A 7 -7.35 -6.53 -0.32
CA ILE A 7 -6.25 -5.56 -0.36
C ILE A 7 -4.97 -6.26 0.08
N TYR A 8 -3.96 -6.22 -0.76
CA TYR A 8 -2.64 -6.76 -0.51
C TYR A 8 -1.65 -5.61 -0.27
N PHE A 9 -1.24 -5.46 0.99
CA PHE A 9 -0.20 -4.51 1.38
C PHE A 9 1.17 -5.14 1.15
N ARG A 10 2.02 -4.45 0.44
CA ARG A 10 3.39 -4.88 0.18
C ARG A 10 4.35 -3.87 0.77
N ALA A 11 4.87 -4.17 1.96
CA ALA A 11 5.80 -3.34 2.69
C ALA A 11 6.80 -4.20 3.47
N ASP A 12 8.08 -3.90 3.33
CA ASP A 12 9.16 -4.56 4.05
C ASP A 12 9.60 -3.72 5.25
N ALA A 13 10.12 -4.42 6.27
CA ALA A 13 10.81 -3.84 7.40
C ALA A 13 12.10 -4.61 7.69
N GLY A 14 12.98 -4.01 8.45
CA GLY A 14 14.23 -4.63 8.86
C GLY A 14 15.28 -3.62 9.30
N PRO A 15 16.46 -4.07 9.76
CA PRO A 15 17.51 -3.19 10.29
C PRO A 15 17.98 -2.11 9.31
N ASN A 16 18.01 -2.43 8.01
CA ASN A 16 18.46 -1.51 6.97
C ASN A 16 17.34 -0.67 6.34
N ILE A 17 16.08 -1.08 6.50
CA ILE A 17 14.91 -0.44 5.89
C ILE A 17 14.17 0.41 6.92
N GLY A 18 14.27 0.02 8.21
CA GLY A 18 13.43 0.55 9.28
C GLY A 18 12.04 -0.09 9.29
N TYR A 19 11.23 0.29 10.26
CA TYR A 19 9.87 -0.25 10.45
C TYR A 19 8.77 0.70 9.98
N GLY A 20 9.12 1.91 9.58
CA GLY A 20 8.15 2.97 9.27
C GLY A 20 7.15 2.59 8.19
N HIS A 21 7.61 2.02 7.08
CA HIS A 21 6.76 1.59 5.97
C HIS A 21 5.78 0.49 6.39
N TYR A 22 6.27 -0.52 7.11
CA TYR A 22 5.45 -1.62 7.61
C TYR A 22 4.37 -1.10 8.57
N ILE A 23 4.72 -0.31 9.57
CA ILE A 23 3.79 0.21 10.58
C ILE A 23 2.75 1.15 9.94
N ARG A 24 3.17 1.99 9.01
CA ARG A 24 2.28 2.88 8.26
C ARG A 24 1.25 2.08 7.43
N SER A 25 1.71 1.06 6.73
CA SER A 25 0.84 0.15 5.97
C SER A 25 -0.10 -0.63 6.87
N LEU A 26 0.39 -1.12 8.02
CA LEU A 26 -0.42 -1.83 9.00
C LEU A 26 -1.52 -0.94 9.61
N ALA A 27 -1.20 0.32 9.90
CA ALA A 27 -2.18 1.30 10.37
C ALA A 27 -3.28 1.55 9.32
N LEU A 28 -2.93 1.61 8.04
CA LEU A 28 -3.90 1.73 6.96
C LEU A 28 -4.77 0.46 6.85
N ALA A 29 -4.18 -0.73 6.98
CA ALA A 29 -4.91 -1.99 7.00
C ALA A 29 -5.92 -2.05 8.17
N ASP A 30 -5.53 -1.59 9.36
CA ASP A 30 -6.42 -1.52 10.52
C ASP A 30 -7.64 -0.61 10.28
N MET A 31 -7.45 0.51 9.59
CA MET A 31 -8.55 1.40 9.20
C MET A 31 -9.50 0.78 8.16
N LEU A 32 -9.00 -0.10 7.30
CA LEU A 32 -9.75 -0.66 6.17
C LEU A 32 -10.34 -2.05 6.43
N LYS A 33 -9.92 -2.77 7.46
CA LYS A 33 -10.30 -4.17 7.72
C LYS A 33 -11.79 -4.43 7.89
N GLN A 34 -12.58 -3.40 8.20
CA GLN A 34 -14.04 -3.54 8.30
C GLN A 34 -14.70 -3.70 6.92
N ASP A 35 -14.15 -3.03 5.90
CA ASP A 35 -14.72 -2.97 4.56
C ASP A 35 -14.00 -3.90 3.56
N PHE A 36 -12.74 -4.28 3.86
CA PHE A 36 -11.89 -5.04 2.96
C PHE A 36 -11.25 -6.25 3.68
N GLU A 37 -10.90 -7.27 2.91
CA GLU A 37 -10.04 -8.37 3.35
C GLU A 37 -8.58 -7.97 3.17
N CYS A 38 -7.89 -7.67 4.27
CA CYS A 38 -6.51 -7.17 4.24
C CYS A 38 -5.49 -8.30 4.44
N THR A 39 -4.43 -8.32 3.65
CA THR A 39 -3.28 -9.21 3.79
C THR A 39 -1.98 -8.42 3.65
N MET A 40 -1.06 -8.60 4.60
CA MET A 40 0.27 -8.00 4.56
C MET A 40 1.29 -8.98 3.99
N PHE A 41 1.98 -8.56 2.93
CA PHE A 41 3.11 -9.28 2.34
C PHE A 41 4.41 -8.57 2.71
N THR A 42 5.28 -9.25 3.44
CA THR A 42 6.54 -8.67 3.93
C THR A 42 7.66 -9.71 3.96
N GLN A 43 8.89 -9.28 3.70
CA GLN A 43 10.04 -10.17 3.79
C GLN A 43 10.30 -10.59 5.24
N THR A 44 10.57 -11.87 5.45
CA THR A 44 11.04 -12.44 6.73
C THR A 44 10.51 -11.71 7.97
N PRO A 45 9.18 -11.73 8.22
CA PRO A 45 8.62 -10.98 9.33
C PRO A 45 9.14 -11.46 10.67
N THR A 46 9.43 -10.54 11.57
CA THR A 46 9.81 -10.80 12.95
C THR A 46 8.58 -11.16 13.80
N GLU A 47 8.79 -11.78 14.97
CA GLU A 47 7.71 -12.04 15.93
C GLU A 47 6.94 -10.77 16.31
N TYR A 48 7.66 -9.64 16.42
CA TYR A 48 7.04 -8.34 16.66
C TYR A 48 6.06 -7.97 15.54
N GLN A 49 6.47 -8.09 14.29
CA GLN A 49 5.62 -7.77 13.13
C GLN A 49 4.38 -8.67 13.07
N LEU A 50 4.54 -9.96 13.32
CA LEU A 50 3.44 -10.92 13.33
C LEU A 50 2.43 -10.62 14.45
N ARG A 51 2.91 -10.33 15.64
CA ARG A 51 2.07 -9.99 16.78
C ARG A 51 1.26 -8.71 16.57
N GLU A 52 1.90 -7.67 16.01
CA GLU A 52 1.19 -6.40 15.72
C GLU A 52 0.15 -6.57 14.60
N ALA A 53 0.38 -7.46 13.66
CA ALA A 53 -0.55 -7.71 12.55
C ALA A 53 -1.73 -8.63 12.94
N GLU A 54 -1.56 -9.54 13.89
CA GLU A 54 -2.54 -10.58 14.27
C GLU A 54 -3.97 -10.06 14.44
N PRO A 55 -4.22 -8.94 15.15
CA PRO A 55 -5.57 -8.40 15.34
C PRO A 55 -6.11 -7.64 14.10
N ILE A 56 -5.30 -7.46 13.08
CA ILE A 56 -5.58 -6.56 11.95
C ILE A 56 -5.79 -7.33 10.65
N CYS A 57 -4.82 -8.16 10.25
CA CYS A 57 -4.80 -8.81 8.95
C CYS A 57 -3.93 -10.07 8.93
N SER A 58 -4.10 -10.88 7.90
CA SER A 58 -3.20 -12.00 7.63
C SER A 58 -1.81 -11.50 7.19
N VAL A 59 -0.77 -12.31 7.47
CA VAL A 59 0.60 -12.01 7.02
C VAL A 59 1.11 -13.16 6.16
N VAL A 60 1.66 -12.81 5.01
CA VAL A 60 2.37 -13.72 4.11
C VAL A 60 3.85 -13.35 4.11
N ALA A 61 4.70 -14.29 4.53
CA ALA A 61 6.14 -14.10 4.54
C ALA A 61 6.71 -14.26 3.12
N LEU A 62 7.52 -13.29 2.71
CA LEU A 62 8.27 -13.32 1.46
C LEU A 62 9.75 -13.66 1.72
N PRO A 63 10.47 -14.19 0.71
CA PRO A 63 11.92 -14.41 0.82
C PRO A 63 12.69 -13.12 1.12
N ASN A 64 13.87 -13.28 1.74
CA ASN A 64 14.78 -12.14 2.01
C ASN A 64 15.82 -11.94 0.89
N ASP A 65 15.39 -12.10 -0.35
CA ASP A 65 16.21 -11.88 -1.54
C ASP A 65 15.36 -11.28 -2.67
N ASN A 66 15.95 -11.06 -3.82
CA ASN A 66 15.24 -10.43 -4.95
C ASN A 66 14.10 -11.27 -5.51
N SER A 67 14.01 -12.56 -5.21
CA SER A 67 12.87 -13.40 -5.64
C SER A 67 11.54 -12.95 -5.00
N LYS A 68 11.60 -12.20 -3.90
CA LYS A 68 10.41 -11.64 -3.23
C LYS A 68 9.51 -10.84 -4.17
N PHE A 69 10.08 -10.18 -5.17
CA PHE A 69 9.32 -9.42 -6.16
C PHE A 69 8.46 -10.32 -7.05
N ASP A 70 9.05 -11.38 -7.60
CA ASP A 70 8.34 -12.33 -8.45
C ASP A 70 7.40 -13.20 -7.62
N VAL A 71 7.79 -13.61 -6.41
CA VAL A 71 6.93 -14.37 -5.50
C VAL A 71 5.67 -13.58 -5.19
N PHE A 72 5.77 -12.29 -4.90
CA PHE A 72 4.59 -11.44 -4.68
C PHE A 72 3.71 -11.35 -5.94
N LEU A 73 4.29 -11.08 -7.12
CA LEU A 73 3.55 -11.03 -8.37
C LEU A 73 2.79 -12.34 -8.68
N ASN A 74 3.34 -13.48 -8.27
CA ASN A 74 2.69 -14.78 -8.46
C ASN A 74 1.49 -15.02 -7.53
N HIS A 75 1.32 -14.23 -6.48
CA HIS A 75 0.12 -14.25 -5.63
C HIS A 75 -1.06 -13.45 -6.22
N LEU A 76 -0.80 -12.61 -7.23
CA LEU A 76 -1.82 -11.73 -7.80
C LEU A 76 -2.67 -12.46 -8.84
N ASN A 77 -3.99 -12.37 -8.68
CA ASN A 77 -4.99 -12.92 -9.61
C ASN A 77 -5.60 -11.85 -10.54
N GLY A 78 -5.48 -10.57 -10.16
CA GLY A 78 -5.91 -9.43 -10.97
C GLY A 78 -7.17 -8.72 -10.46
N ASP A 79 -7.78 -9.21 -9.40
CA ASP A 79 -8.96 -8.62 -8.75
C ASP A 79 -8.64 -7.89 -7.43
N GLU A 80 -7.37 -7.96 -7.00
CA GLU A 80 -6.91 -7.31 -5.78
C GLU A 80 -6.62 -5.82 -5.97
N ILE A 81 -6.70 -5.09 -4.88
CA ILE A 81 -6.07 -3.79 -4.72
C ILE A 81 -4.70 -4.03 -4.09
N VAL A 82 -3.65 -3.58 -4.74
CA VAL A 82 -2.27 -3.66 -4.22
C VAL A 82 -1.85 -2.31 -3.68
N VAL A 83 -1.35 -2.30 -2.45
CA VAL A 83 -0.78 -1.10 -1.79
C VAL A 83 0.72 -1.30 -1.64
N LEU A 84 1.52 -0.48 -2.30
CA LEU A 84 2.98 -0.48 -2.20
C LEU A 84 3.46 0.61 -1.24
N ASP A 85 4.35 0.27 -0.34
CA ASP A 85 4.99 1.22 0.57
C ASP A 85 6.45 0.81 0.86
N ASN A 86 7.37 1.19 -0.01
CA ASN A 86 8.83 1.21 0.15
C ASN A 86 9.46 1.99 -1.02
N TYR A 87 10.66 2.51 -0.84
CA TYR A 87 11.36 3.34 -1.83
C TYR A 87 11.93 2.55 -3.02
N PHE A 88 12.05 1.23 -2.93
CA PHE A 88 12.63 0.39 -3.98
C PHE A 88 11.62 -0.11 -5.04
N PHE A 89 10.34 0.19 -4.93
CA PHE A 89 9.36 -0.18 -5.94
C PHE A 89 9.45 0.76 -7.15
N THR A 90 10.03 0.25 -8.24
CA THR A 90 10.24 1.00 -9.47
C THR A 90 8.95 1.19 -10.27
N THR A 91 8.96 2.11 -11.22
CA THR A 91 7.86 2.28 -12.19
C THR A 91 7.59 0.99 -12.97
N ASP A 92 8.63 0.24 -13.34
CA ASP A 92 8.46 -1.03 -14.07
C ASP A 92 7.80 -2.10 -13.20
N TYR A 93 8.10 -2.13 -11.90
CA TYR A 93 7.40 -3.02 -10.98
C TYR A 93 5.92 -2.64 -10.82
N GLN A 94 5.63 -1.35 -10.75
CA GLN A 94 4.25 -0.85 -10.76
C GLN A 94 3.50 -1.30 -12.03
N ARG A 95 4.14 -1.20 -13.20
CA ARG A 95 3.59 -1.68 -14.47
C ARG A 95 3.33 -3.19 -14.46
N ALA A 96 4.23 -3.99 -13.88
CA ALA A 96 4.05 -5.43 -13.76
C ALA A 96 2.81 -5.78 -12.93
N ILE A 97 2.55 -5.07 -11.83
CA ILE A 97 1.34 -5.23 -11.02
C ILE A 97 0.09 -4.83 -11.81
N LYS A 98 0.12 -3.70 -12.50
CA LYS A 98 -0.99 -3.25 -13.35
C LYS A 98 -1.28 -4.24 -14.49
N ALA A 99 -0.25 -4.85 -15.07
CA ALA A 99 -0.39 -5.86 -16.12
C ALA A 99 -1.08 -7.15 -15.64
N LYS A 100 -1.07 -7.44 -14.34
CA LYS A 100 -1.86 -8.52 -13.74
C LYS A 100 -3.37 -8.22 -13.68
N GLY A 101 -3.78 -6.97 -13.88
CA GLY A 101 -5.17 -6.51 -13.77
C GLY A 101 -5.51 -5.84 -12.44
N CYS A 102 -4.58 -5.81 -11.49
CA CYS A 102 -4.80 -5.22 -10.16
C CYS A 102 -4.98 -3.71 -10.21
N GLN A 103 -5.74 -3.19 -9.26
CA GLN A 103 -5.72 -1.77 -8.92
C GLN A 103 -4.48 -1.49 -8.06
N LEU A 104 -3.82 -0.36 -8.30
CA LEU A 104 -2.56 -0.03 -7.64
C LEU A 104 -2.67 1.25 -6.83
N VAL A 105 -2.25 1.16 -5.57
CA VAL A 105 -2.10 2.28 -4.65
C VAL A 105 -0.62 2.38 -4.25
N CYS A 106 -0.06 3.58 -4.30
CA CYS A 106 1.27 3.85 -3.77
C CYS A 106 1.17 4.78 -2.58
N ILE A 107 1.75 4.39 -1.44
CA ILE A 107 2.06 5.31 -0.35
C ILE A 107 3.45 5.85 -0.62
N ASP A 108 3.54 7.16 -0.80
CA ASP A 108 4.78 7.81 -1.24
C ASP A 108 5.02 9.13 -0.48
N ASP A 109 6.28 9.45 -0.29
CA ASP A 109 6.75 10.70 0.30
C ASP A 109 7.96 11.31 -0.43
N LEU A 110 8.38 10.69 -1.55
CA LEU A 110 9.54 11.15 -2.33
C LEU A 110 9.16 11.83 -3.64
N HIS A 111 8.07 11.43 -4.30
CA HIS A 111 7.63 11.87 -5.65
C HIS A 111 8.80 11.94 -6.67
N ASP A 112 9.72 10.94 -6.61
CA ASP A 112 11.00 10.92 -7.33
C ASP A 112 10.98 10.10 -8.63
N ARG A 113 9.81 9.58 -9.03
CA ARG A 113 9.65 8.72 -10.21
C ARG A 113 8.32 8.96 -10.91
N HIS A 114 8.13 8.28 -12.05
CA HIS A 114 6.82 8.22 -12.70
C HIS A 114 5.95 7.15 -12.05
N TYR A 115 4.71 7.49 -11.72
CA TYR A 115 3.74 6.59 -11.08
C TYR A 115 2.67 6.16 -12.07
N VAL A 116 2.39 4.85 -12.11
CA VAL A 116 1.26 4.28 -12.86
C VAL A 116 0.14 3.81 -11.93
N ALA A 117 0.15 4.30 -10.69
CA ALA A 117 -0.83 4.00 -9.67
C ALA A 117 -2.20 4.62 -9.98
N ASP A 118 -3.26 3.93 -9.56
CA ASP A 118 -4.63 4.46 -9.60
C ASP A 118 -4.87 5.49 -8.49
N LEU A 119 -4.17 5.33 -7.35
CA LEU A 119 -4.21 6.25 -6.22
C LEU A 119 -2.82 6.44 -5.62
N ILE A 120 -2.44 7.67 -5.34
CA ILE A 120 -1.25 8.01 -4.55
C ILE A 120 -1.71 8.60 -3.22
N ILE A 121 -1.16 8.05 -2.13
CA ILE A 121 -1.35 8.55 -0.77
C ILE A 121 -0.03 9.16 -0.32
N ASN A 122 -0.03 10.45 0.03
CA ASN A 122 1.12 11.09 0.63
C ASN A 122 0.69 11.86 1.89
N PRO A 123 1.15 11.44 3.09
CA PRO A 123 0.77 12.07 4.36
C PRO A 123 1.46 13.41 4.62
N ALA A 124 2.46 13.79 3.82
CA ALA A 124 3.17 15.05 4.01
C ALA A 124 2.26 16.26 3.76
N ILE A 125 2.49 17.33 4.50
CA ILE A 125 1.87 18.64 4.25
C ILE A 125 2.62 19.37 3.11
N ASN A 126 1.94 20.28 2.42
CA ASN A 126 2.50 21.07 1.31
C ASN A 126 2.92 20.26 0.08
N VAL A 127 2.25 19.14 -0.18
CA VAL A 127 2.39 18.35 -1.41
C VAL A 127 1.14 18.55 -2.26
N SER A 128 1.33 18.67 -3.57
CA SER A 128 0.25 18.83 -4.55
C SER A 128 0.35 17.81 -5.69
N PRO A 129 -0.72 17.56 -6.45
CA PRO A 129 -0.66 16.68 -7.62
C PRO A 129 0.39 17.09 -8.66
N GLN A 130 0.71 18.39 -8.75
CA GLN A 130 1.70 18.93 -9.69
C GLN A 130 3.14 18.52 -9.34
N ASP A 131 3.41 18.06 -8.12
CA ASP A 131 4.72 17.57 -7.70
C ASP A 131 5.00 16.15 -8.24
N TYR A 132 3.99 15.49 -8.80
CA TYR A 132 4.07 14.12 -9.28
C TYR A 132 4.14 14.00 -10.81
N SER A 133 5.01 13.11 -11.28
CA SER A 133 4.92 12.54 -12.63
C SER A 133 4.05 11.28 -12.55
N CYS A 134 2.88 11.28 -13.17
CA CYS A 134 1.92 10.17 -13.09
C CYS A 134 1.02 10.10 -14.31
N GLU A 135 0.22 9.04 -14.38
CA GLU A 135 -0.79 8.87 -15.40
C GLU A 135 -1.99 9.83 -15.22
N SER A 136 -2.69 10.11 -16.31
CA SER A 136 -3.85 11.01 -16.29
C SER A 136 -5.03 10.51 -15.44
N TYR A 137 -5.11 9.20 -15.22
CA TYR A 137 -6.15 8.57 -14.38
C TYR A 137 -5.79 8.57 -12.89
N THR A 138 -4.54 8.88 -12.52
CA THR A 138 -4.09 8.81 -11.12
C THR A 138 -4.86 9.81 -10.25
N ARG A 139 -5.40 9.31 -9.16
CA ARG A 139 -6.05 10.10 -8.10
C ARG A 139 -5.12 10.28 -6.92
N PHE A 140 -5.43 11.23 -6.05
CA PHE A 140 -4.57 11.63 -4.95
C PHE A 140 -5.33 11.73 -3.62
N ALA A 141 -4.66 11.30 -2.54
CA ALA A 141 -5.02 11.59 -1.16
C ALA A 141 -3.78 12.22 -0.49
N LEU A 142 -3.69 13.54 -0.53
CA LEU A 142 -2.52 14.32 -0.15
C LEU A 142 -2.79 15.23 1.05
N GLY A 143 -1.70 15.67 1.68
CA GLY A 143 -1.69 16.81 2.59
C GLY A 143 -2.33 16.57 3.94
N LEU A 144 -2.26 15.38 4.40
CA LEU A 144 -3.16 14.92 5.43
C LEU A 144 -2.60 15.00 6.85
N GLY A 145 -1.38 15.47 7.12
CA GLY A 145 -0.81 15.71 8.46
C GLY A 145 -1.18 14.68 9.57
N CYS A 146 -0.53 14.71 10.70
CA CYS A 146 -0.69 13.69 11.75
C CYS A 146 -1.75 14.03 12.84
N SER A 147 -2.94 14.56 12.52
CA SER A 147 -3.97 14.83 13.53
C SER A 147 -5.05 13.71 13.61
N PRO A 148 -5.66 13.45 14.79
CA PRO A 148 -6.72 12.45 14.91
C PRO A 148 -7.97 12.74 14.07
N ARG A 149 -8.31 14.01 13.82
CA ARG A 149 -9.36 14.39 12.86
C ARG A 149 -9.01 14.02 11.44
N PHE A 150 -7.75 13.99 11.16
CA PHE A 150 -7.11 13.62 9.93
C PHE A 150 -7.25 12.12 9.61
N TYR A 151 -6.94 11.22 10.54
CA TYR A 151 -7.12 9.77 10.32
C TYR A 151 -8.56 9.41 9.93
N ARG A 152 -9.57 10.09 10.50
CA ARG A 152 -10.97 9.89 10.09
C ARG A 152 -11.24 10.41 8.69
N ALA A 153 -10.72 11.58 8.33
CA ALA A 153 -10.87 12.13 6.98
C ALA A 153 -10.09 11.29 5.95
N LEU A 154 -8.90 10.79 6.30
CA LEU A 154 -8.14 9.85 5.49
C LEU A 154 -8.91 8.56 5.30
N GLN A 155 -9.38 7.93 6.36
CA GLN A 155 -10.18 6.72 6.30
C GLN A 155 -11.36 6.88 5.36
N MET A 156 -12.14 7.95 5.50
CA MET A 156 -13.29 8.22 4.62
C MET A 156 -12.86 8.45 3.17
N ASN A 157 -11.83 9.25 2.94
CA ASN A 157 -11.36 9.58 1.59
C ASN A 157 -10.70 8.39 0.91
N VAL A 158 -9.86 7.64 1.63
CA VAL A 158 -9.18 6.45 1.11
C VAL A 158 -10.19 5.33 0.88
N THR A 159 -11.06 5.03 1.85
CA THR A 159 -12.12 4.02 1.68
C THR A 159 -12.99 4.36 0.48
N THR A 160 -13.47 5.60 0.38
CA THR A 160 -14.29 6.04 -0.75
C THR A 160 -13.52 5.98 -2.08
N SER A 161 -12.25 6.34 -2.09
CA SER A 161 -11.41 6.25 -3.28
C SER A 161 -11.17 4.80 -3.70
N LEU A 162 -10.91 3.90 -2.75
CA LEU A 162 -10.71 2.48 -3.01
C LEU A 162 -11.98 1.78 -3.47
N GLN A 163 -13.15 2.15 -2.93
CA GLN A 163 -14.44 1.61 -3.37
C GLN A 163 -14.81 2.03 -4.80
N LYS A 164 -14.23 3.13 -5.29
CA LYS A 164 -14.44 3.64 -6.66
C LYS A 164 -13.38 3.14 -7.66
N LEU A 165 -12.37 2.40 -7.21
CA LEU A 165 -11.43 1.69 -8.09
C LEU A 165 -12.07 0.42 -8.61
#